data_831db6002ffabdb16e592ef39bdd556b
#
_entry.id   831db6002ffabdb16e592ef39bdd556b
#
_cell.length_a   1.000
_cell.length_b   1.000
_cell.length_c   1.000
_cell.angle_alpha   90.00
_cell.angle_beta   90.00
_cell.angle_gamma   90.00
#
_symmetry.space_group_name_H-M   'P 1'
#
loop_
_entity.id
_entity.type
_entity.pdbx_description
1 polymer ?
#
loop_
_entity_poly.entity_id
_entity_poly.type
_entity_poly.pdbx_seq_one_letter_code
_entity_poly.pdbx_strand_id
1 'polypeptide(L)'
;NILLSPFKLHEVEEYFKAQGFYYERPEIIECYMAMGGVAYYLSLFENNKSVAQNIQQLCFTRGGELTEEFDRLFSSLFKKADNHLTIVTALKSKGKGMTRQDLLDATGLANNGRFSQILKELEQCDFIRSYTPFGKSKKDMMYQLIDPFCLFYFKFMHNKGAFLDNYWVKMQTTAEYESWCGHAFEIVCLHHINEIIRALGIDGSINTPCSWSYRPTAKVMADEEADEDLKRGTQIDLLID
;
A
#
# COMPACT_ATOMS: atom_id res chain seq x y z
N ASN A 1 8.38 -22.61 11.50
CA ASN A 1 8.30 -21.15 11.38
C ASN A 1 6.88 -20.72 11.72
N ILE A 2 6.71 -19.79 12.62
CA ILE A 2 5.42 -19.16 12.91
C ILE A 2 5.37 -17.93 12.01
N LEU A 3 4.33 -17.85 11.16
CA LEU A 3 4.04 -16.64 10.39
C LEU A 3 3.21 -15.72 11.28
N LEU A 4 3.72 -14.54 11.58
CA LEU A 4 2.99 -13.49 12.26
C LEU A 4 2.51 -12.50 11.20
N SER A 5 1.21 -12.42 11.00
CA SER A 5 0.61 -11.42 10.13
C SER A 5 0.53 -10.07 10.86
N PRO A 6 0.58 -8.94 10.14
CA PRO A 6 0.28 -7.63 10.72
C PRO A 6 -1.09 -7.60 11.36
N PHE A 7 -1.26 -6.80 12.42
CA PHE A 7 -2.55 -6.59 13.07
C PHE A 7 -3.60 -6.05 12.10
N LYS A 8 -4.84 -6.50 12.26
CA LYS A 8 -6.00 -5.90 11.62
C LYS A 8 -6.45 -4.64 12.38
N LEU A 9 -7.29 -3.80 11.77
CA LEU A 9 -7.75 -2.55 12.41
C LEU A 9 -8.33 -2.76 13.81
N HIS A 10 -9.14 -3.80 14.01
CA HIS A 10 -9.70 -4.10 15.33
C HIS A 10 -8.62 -4.49 16.35
N GLU A 11 -7.59 -5.24 15.92
CA GLU A 11 -6.47 -5.62 16.77
C GLU A 11 -5.58 -4.42 17.11
N VAL A 12 -5.42 -3.47 16.18
CA VAL A 12 -4.75 -2.17 16.44
C VAL A 12 -5.54 -1.35 17.46
N GLU A 13 -6.89 -1.30 17.34
CA GLU A 13 -7.75 -0.64 18.30
C GLU A 13 -7.61 -1.27 19.70
N GLU A 14 -7.64 -2.60 19.80
CA GLU A 14 -7.46 -3.33 21.04
C GLU A 14 -6.06 -3.12 21.64
N TYR A 15 -5.02 -3.17 20.79
CA TYR A 15 -3.65 -2.92 21.22
C TYR A 15 -3.49 -1.52 21.84
N PHE A 16 -3.95 -0.48 21.17
CA PHE A 16 -3.87 0.89 21.66
C PHE A 16 -4.65 1.07 22.96
N LYS A 17 -5.86 0.52 23.06
CA LYS A 17 -6.65 0.54 24.31
C LYS A 17 -5.92 -0.15 25.47
N ALA A 18 -5.31 -1.31 25.23
CA ALA A 18 -4.55 -2.03 26.25
C ALA A 18 -3.30 -1.27 26.73
N GLN A 19 -2.73 -0.40 25.87
CA GLN A 19 -1.60 0.46 26.21
C GLN A 19 -2.02 1.84 26.77
N GLY A 20 -3.33 2.06 26.99
CA GLY A 20 -3.84 3.31 27.56
C GLY A 20 -3.98 4.46 26.57
N PHE A 21 -4.06 4.18 25.29
CA PHE A 21 -4.38 5.18 24.26
C PHE A 21 -5.90 5.31 24.09
N TYR A 22 -6.36 6.52 23.79
CA TYR A 22 -7.76 6.86 23.60
C TYR A 22 -8.00 7.45 22.20
N TYR A 23 -7.45 6.78 21.17
CA TYR A 23 -7.64 7.19 19.80
C TYR A 23 -9.04 6.81 19.29
N GLU A 24 -9.65 7.73 18.57
CA GLU A 24 -10.88 7.47 17.86
C GLU A 24 -10.62 6.64 16.57
N ARG A 25 -11.64 5.96 16.06
CA ARG A 25 -11.49 5.09 14.88
C ARG A 25 -10.89 5.78 13.64
N PRO A 26 -11.22 7.04 13.30
CA PRO A 26 -10.56 7.76 12.21
C PRO A 26 -9.04 7.90 12.44
N GLU A 27 -8.60 8.15 13.68
CA GLU A 27 -7.18 8.25 14.02
C GLU A 27 -6.47 6.89 13.90
N ILE A 28 -7.15 5.79 14.26
CA ILE A 28 -6.63 4.43 14.09
C ILE A 28 -6.46 4.09 12.61
N ILE A 29 -7.42 4.49 11.76
CA ILE A 29 -7.32 4.33 10.31
C ILE A 29 -6.14 5.16 9.75
N GLU A 30 -5.98 6.40 10.20
CA GLU A 30 -4.84 7.25 9.81
C GLU A 30 -3.50 6.59 10.19
N CYS A 31 -3.40 6.09 11.42
CA CYS A 31 -2.24 5.34 11.87
C CYS A 31 -1.97 4.13 10.96
N TYR A 32 -3.01 3.35 10.67
CA TYR A 32 -2.90 2.15 9.83
C TYR A 32 -2.48 2.47 8.39
N MET A 33 -2.99 3.55 7.81
CA MET A 33 -2.61 4.01 6.47
C MET A 33 -1.11 4.33 6.35
N ALA A 34 -0.48 4.80 7.44
CA ALA A 34 0.94 5.15 7.46
C ALA A 34 1.85 4.00 7.95
N MET A 35 1.42 3.26 8.97
CA MET A 35 2.25 2.29 9.71
C MET A 35 1.86 0.83 9.44
N GLY A 36 0.71 0.59 8.82
CA GLY A 36 0.12 -0.75 8.75
C GLY A 36 -0.20 -1.29 10.15
N GLY A 37 -0.37 -2.60 10.23
CA GLY A 37 -0.58 -3.31 11.50
C GLY A 37 0.70 -3.86 12.12
N VAL A 38 1.86 -3.25 11.87
CA VAL A 38 3.15 -3.74 12.35
C VAL A 38 3.32 -3.42 13.84
N ALA A 39 3.25 -4.44 14.70
CA ALA A 39 3.29 -4.29 16.15
C ALA A 39 4.50 -3.48 16.65
N TYR A 40 5.66 -3.63 16.01
CA TYR A 40 6.84 -2.84 16.35
C TYR A 40 6.60 -1.33 16.15
N TYR A 41 6.05 -0.90 15.01
CA TYR A 41 5.79 0.52 14.76
C TYR A 41 4.77 1.09 15.74
N LEU A 42 3.71 0.33 16.05
CA LEU A 42 2.69 0.73 17.02
C LEU A 42 3.27 0.88 18.43
N SER A 43 4.26 0.04 18.79
CA SER A 43 4.91 0.09 20.11
C SER A 43 5.76 1.33 20.35
N LEU A 44 6.12 2.05 19.29
CA LEU A 44 6.90 3.29 19.38
C LEU A 44 6.04 4.53 19.65
N PHE A 45 4.72 4.38 19.63
CA PHE A 45 3.80 5.49 19.89
C PHE A 45 3.78 5.87 21.38
N GLU A 46 3.65 7.15 21.65
CA GLU A 46 3.50 7.72 22.99
C GLU A 46 2.04 8.15 23.22
N ASN A 47 1.44 7.73 24.33
CA ASN A 47 0.01 7.92 24.60
C ASN A 47 -0.40 9.36 24.95
N ASN A 48 0.57 10.24 25.23
CA ASN A 48 0.35 11.67 25.45
C ASN A 48 0.38 12.50 24.17
N LYS A 49 0.45 11.86 23.00
CA LYS A 49 0.53 12.49 21.68
C LYS A 49 -0.60 12.01 20.77
N SER A 50 -1.05 12.88 19.87
CA SER A 50 -1.94 12.47 18.76
C SER A 50 -1.23 11.54 17.78
N VAL A 51 -1.96 10.84 16.94
CA VAL A 51 -1.40 10.04 15.85
C VAL A 51 -0.47 10.86 14.97
N ALA A 52 -0.90 12.07 14.57
CA ALA A 52 -0.09 12.97 13.74
C ALA A 52 1.23 13.38 14.41
N GLN A 53 1.20 13.66 15.72
CA GLN A 53 2.39 14.03 16.48
C GLN A 53 3.36 12.84 16.62
N ASN A 54 2.86 11.63 16.82
CA ASN A 54 3.66 10.41 16.86
C ASN A 54 4.33 10.16 15.49
N ILE A 55 3.57 10.22 14.39
CA ILE A 55 4.11 10.07 13.03
C ILE A 55 5.17 11.14 12.75
N GLN A 56 4.91 12.41 13.11
CA GLN A 56 5.89 13.49 12.98
C GLN A 56 7.21 13.15 13.69
N GLN A 57 7.13 12.70 14.94
CA GLN A 57 8.29 12.38 15.74
C GLN A 57 9.07 11.20 15.18
N LEU A 58 8.37 10.11 14.84
CA LEU A 58 9.00 8.87 14.40
C LEU A 58 9.60 8.97 13.00
N CYS A 59 8.96 9.69 12.07
CA CYS A 59 9.31 9.68 10.66
C CYS A 59 9.97 10.96 10.14
N PHE A 60 9.72 12.11 10.78
CA PHE A 60 10.14 13.42 10.24
C PHE A 60 11.00 14.26 11.18
N THR A 61 11.35 13.72 12.34
CA THR A 61 12.26 14.37 13.29
C THR A 61 13.65 13.74 13.19
N ARG A 62 14.69 14.57 13.32
CA ARG A 62 16.07 14.07 13.32
C ARG A 62 16.28 13.03 14.44
N GLY A 63 16.70 11.84 14.06
CA GLY A 63 16.87 10.73 14.98
C GLY A 63 15.56 10.01 15.37
N GLY A 64 14.46 10.28 14.66
CA GLY A 64 13.24 9.49 14.79
C GLY A 64 13.47 8.03 14.38
N GLU A 65 12.89 7.10 15.14
CA GLU A 65 13.17 5.66 15.02
C GLU A 65 12.89 5.08 13.62
N LEU A 66 11.93 5.67 12.89
CA LEU A 66 11.51 5.18 11.58
C LEU A 66 12.14 5.95 10.40
N THR A 67 13.02 6.91 10.67
CA THR A 67 13.65 7.72 9.60
C THR A 67 14.51 6.91 8.65
N GLU A 68 15.14 5.84 9.13
CA GLU A 68 15.99 4.92 8.36
C GLU A 68 15.38 3.50 8.26
N GLU A 69 14.12 3.36 8.68
CA GLU A 69 13.50 2.04 8.81
C GLU A 69 13.34 1.34 7.46
N PHE A 70 13.03 2.07 6.40
CA PHE A 70 12.87 1.47 5.07
C PHE A 70 14.12 0.69 4.63
N ASP A 71 15.30 1.25 4.79
CA ASP A 71 16.56 0.60 4.42
C ASP A 71 16.90 -0.56 5.37
N ARG A 72 16.65 -0.39 6.67
CA ARG A 72 16.84 -1.43 7.69
C ARG A 72 15.92 -2.63 7.46
N LEU A 73 14.65 -2.39 7.14
CA LEU A 73 13.65 -3.42 6.91
C LEU A 73 14.09 -4.39 5.80
N PHE A 74 14.42 -3.86 4.63
CA PHE A 74 14.83 -4.70 3.50
C PHE A 74 16.16 -5.43 3.76
N SER A 75 17.14 -4.78 4.37
CA SER A 75 18.43 -5.40 4.69
C SER A 75 18.32 -6.50 5.75
N SER A 76 17.34 -6.42 6.66
CA SER A 76 17.08 -7.43 7.68
C SER A 76 16.38 -8.68 7.12
N LEU A 77 15.47 -8.50 6.16
CA LEU A 77 14.66 -9.58 5.58
C LEU A 77 15.38 -10.33 4.46
N PHE A 78 16.21 -9.63 3.67
CA PHE A 78 16.79 -10.19 2.45
C PHE A 78 18.31 -10.08 2.45
N LYS A 79 19.02 -11.21 2.34
CA LYS A 79 20.50 -11.25 2.31
C LYS A 79 21.12 -10.39 1.17
N LYS A 80 20.39 -10.18 0.07
CA LYS A 80 20.74 -9.36 -1.09
C LYS A 80 19.48 -8.57 -1.48
N ALA A 81 19.24 -7.46 -0.79
CA ALA A 81 18.01 -6.68 -0.89
C ALA A 81 17.92 -5.83 -2.17
N ASP A 82 19.02 -5.56 -2.89
CA ASP A 82 19.07 -4.62 -4.01
C ASP A 82 17.99 -4.84 -5.06
N ASN A 83 17.81 -6.10 -5.49
CA ASN A 83 16.79 -6.43 -6.49
C ASN A 83 15.37 -6.33 -5.95
N HIS A 84 15.14 -6.60 -4.66
CA HIS A 84 13.84 -6.41 -4.00
C HIS A 84 13.50 -4.92 -3.96
N LEU A 85 14.44 -4.08 -3.54
CA LEU A 85 14.32 -2.63 -3.53
C LEU A 85 14.06 -2.07 -4.93
N THR A 86 14.75 -2.58 -5.95
CA THR A 86 14.56 -2.18 -7.35
C THR A 86 13.10 -2.44 -7.80
N ILE A 87 12.55 -3.62 -7.49
CA ILE A 87 11.16 -3.97 -7.84
C ILE A 87 10.17 -3.10 -7.08
N VAL A 88 10.31 -2.97 -5.76
CA VAL A 88 9.42 -2.15 -4.93
C VAL A 88 9.48 -0.69 -5.35
N THR A 89 10.66 -0.17 -5.69
CA THR A 89 10.84 1.19 -6.21
C THR A 89 10.15 1.38 -7.57
N ALA A 90 10.18 0.39 -8.46
CA ALA A 90 9.45 0.45 -9.73
C ALA A 90 7.92 0.51 -9.51
N LEU A 91 7.42 -0.16 -8.48
CA LEU A 91 6.00 -0.20 -8.14
C LEU A 91 5.47 1.05 -7.41
N LYS A 92 6.32 1.86 -6.79
CA LYS A 92 5.95 2.96 -5.86
C LYS A 92 4.91 3.95 -6.38
N SER A 93 4.87 4.20 -7.69
CA SER A 93 3.96 5.16 -8.32
C SER A 93 2.90 4.48 -9.19
N LYS A 94 2.76 3.17 -9.09
CA LYS A 94 1.86 2.36 -9.92
C LYS A 94 0.72 1.80 -9.06
N GLY A 95 -0.26 2.63 -8.74
CA GLY A 95 -1.37 2.26 -7.87
C GLY A 95 -2.06 0.94 -8.26
N LYS A 96 -2.20 0.66 -9.55
CA LYS A 96 -2.71 -0.63 -10.07
C LYS A 96 -1.67 -1.74 -10.14
N GLY A 97 -0.40 -1.44 -9.87
CA GLY A 97 0.71 -2.34 -10.09
C GLY A 97 1.20 -2.38 -11.53
N MET A 98 2.01 -3.38 -11.82
CA MET A 98 2.66 -3.61 -13.13
C MET A 98 2.57 -5.09 -13.49
N THR A 99 2.53 -5.39 -14.80
CA THR A 99 2.71 -6.77 -15.26
C THR A 99 4.15 -7.23 -15.04
N ARG A 100 4.38 -8.54 -15.14
CA ARG A 100 5.75 -9.08 -15.09
C ARG A 100 6.65 -8.44 -16.15
N GLN A 101 6.14 -8.24 -17.37
CA GLN A 101 6.91 -7.65 -18.46
C GLN A 101 7.24 -6.19 -18.18
N ASP A 102 6.26 -5.39 -17.72
CA ASP A 102 6.49 -3.99 -17.35
C ASP A 102 7.54 -3.86 -16.23
N LEU A 103 7.55 -4.78 -15.26
CA LEU A 103 8.56 -4.82 -14.20
C LEU A 103 9.96 -5.12 -14.75
N LEU A 104 10.08 -6.09 -15.66
CA LEU A 104 11.36 -6.41 -16.31
C LEU A 104 11.89 -5.20 -17.10
N ASP A 105 11.03 -4.55 -17.86
CA ASP A 105 11.37 -3.39 -18.67
C ASP A 105 11.78 -2.19 -17.79
N ALA A 106 11.06 -1.96 -16.67
CA ALA A 106 11.33 -0.86 -15.76
C ALA A 106 12.59 -1.08 -14.90
N THR A 107 12.91 -2.33 -14.55
CA THR A 107 14.01 -2.66 -13.64
C THR A 107 15.30 -3.06 -14.35
N GLY A 108 15.21 -3.50 -15.61
CA GLY A 108 16.35 -4.07 -16.35
C GLY A 108 16.82 -5.43 -15.80
N LEU A 109 16.07 -6.05 -14.89
CA LEU A 109 16.42 -7.34 -14.33
C LEU A 109 16.20 -8.48 -15.34
N ALA A 110 17.01 -9.52 -15.26
CA ALA A 110 16.91 -10.66 -16.15
C ALA A 110 15.65 -11.50 -15.86
N ASN A 111 14.93 -11.89 -16.93
CA ASN A 111 13.76 -12.78 -16.82
C ASN A 111 14.20 -14.23 -16.55
N ASN A 112 14.39 -14.59 -15.31
CA ASN A 112 14.88 -15.90 -14.89
C ASN A 112 14.19 -16.37 -13.59
N GLY A 113 14.61 -17.55 -13.10
CA GLY A 113 14.07 -18.12 -11.86
C GLY A 113 14.32 -17.24 -10.63
N ARG A 114 15.43 -16.47 -10.58
CA ARG A 114 15.70 -15.56 -9.46
C ARG A 114 14.70 -14.40 -9.41
N PHE A 115 14.30 -13.83 -10.54
CA PHE A 115 13.25 -12.81 -10.61
C PHE A 115 11.91 -13.34 -10.04
N SER A 116 11.52 -14.56 -10.44
CA SER A 116 10.31 -15.21 -9.90
C SER A 116 10.41 -15.46 -8.39
N GLN A 117 11.59 -15.82 -7.92
CA GLN A 117 11.83 -16.03 -6.50
C GLN A 117 11.71 -14.73 -5.70
N ILE A 118 12.23 -13.61 -6.21
CA ILE A 118 12.13 -12.29 -5.56
C ILE A 118 10.68 -11.84 -5.47
N LEU A 119 9.88 -11.98 -6.54
CA LEU A 119 8.46 -11.67 -6.50
C LEU A 119 7.72 -12.49 -5.43
N LYS A 120 8.02 -13.80 -5.34
CA LYS A 120 7.46 -14.67 -4.31
C LYS A 120 7.90 -14.28 -2.90
N GLU A 121 9.16 -13.91 -2.70
CA GLU A 121 9.69 -13.44 -1.42
C GLU A 121 8.98 -12.16 -0.97
N LEU A 122 8.78 -11.21 -1.89
CA LEU A 122 8.04 -9.96 -1.62
C LEU A 122 6.55 -10.21 -1.30
N GLU A 123 5.89 -11.17 -1.98
CA GLU A 123 4.52 -11.59 -1.65
C GLU A 123 4.43 -12.25 -0.28
N GLN A 124 5.38 -13.13 0.04
CA GLN A 124 5.39 -13.84 1.34
C GLN A 124 5.65 -12.91 2.53
N CYS A 125 6.24 -11.75 2.29
CA CYS A 125 6.44 -10.70 3.30
C CYS A 125 5.38 -9.59 3.24
N ASP A 126 4.28 -9.78 2.52
CA ASP A 126 3.17 -8.84 2.37
C ASP A 126 3.55 -7.46 1.82
N PHE A 127 4.71 -7.31 1.14
CA PHE A 127 5.06 -6.07 0.46
C PHE A 127 4.25 -5.85 -0.80
N ILE A 128 4.01 -6.92 -1.56
CA ILE A 128 3.25 -6.87 -2.80
C ILE A 128 2.15 -7.93 -2.80
N ARG A 129 1.13 -7.73 -3.62
CA ARG A 129 0.19 -8.78 -4.02
C ARG A 129 0.27 -9.02 -5.51
N SER A 130 -0.05 -10.24 -5.94
CA SER A 130 -0.40 -10.52 -7.33
C SER A 130 -1.91 -10.68 -7.49
N TYR A 131 -2.46 -10.18 -8.59
CA TYR A 131 -3.87 -10.36 -8.94
C TYR A 131 -4.06 -10.32 -10.45
N THR A 132 -5.15 -10.91 -10.93
CA THR A 132 -5.56 -10.81 -12.33
C THR A 132 -6.72 -9.82 -12.42
N PRO A 133 -6.64 -8.73 -13.20
CA PRO A 133 -7.75 -7.81 -13.39
C PRO A 133 -8.98 -8.53 -13.94
N PHE A 134 -10.18 -8.08 -13.56
CA PHE A 134 -11.44 -8.67 -13.99
C PHE A 134 -11.52 -8.76 -15.52
N GLY A 135 -11.97 -9.91 -16.02
CA GLY A 135 -12.06 -10.19 -17.46
C GLY A 135 -10.74 -10.41 -18.19
N LYS A 136 -9.61 -10.47 -17.46
CA LYS A 136 -8.27 -10.75 -18.00
C LYS A 136 -7.84 -12.20 -17.74
N SER A 137 -6.74 -12.62 -18.35
CA SER A 137 -6.17 -13.95 -18.20
C SER A 137 -4.93 -13.94 -17.30
N LYS A 138 -4.47 -15.11 -16.85
CA LYS A 138 -3.26 -15.23 -15.99
C LYS A 138 -2.01 -14.59 -16.57
N LYS A 139 -1.89 -14.44 -17.89
CA LYS A 139 -0.75 -13.71 -18.51
C LYS A 139 -0.78 -12.21 -18.24
N ASP A 140 -1.95 -11.67 -17.89
CA ASP A 140 -2.16 -10.26 -17.59
C ASP A 140 -2.05 -9.99 -16.08
N MET A 141 -1.49 -10.93 -15.31
CA MET A 141 -1.29 -10.82 -13.87
C MET A 141 -0.50 -9.54 -13.53
N MET A 142 -1.01 -8.82 -12.55
CA MET A 142 -0.43 -7.57 -12.04
C MET A 142 0.23 -7.83 -10.68
N TYR A 143 1.34 -7.14 -10.43
CA TYR A 143 2.01 -7.06 -9.14
C TYR A 143 1.83 -5.64 -8.60
N GLN A 144 1.28 -5.50 -7.41
CA GLN A 144 0.94 -4.22 -6.78
C GLN A 144 1.62 -4.11 -5.43
N LEU A 145 2.24 -2.97 -5.15
CA LEU A 145 2.76 -2.63 -3.83
C LEU A 145 1.58 -2.34 -2.91
N ILE A 146 1.51 -3.06 -1.78
CA ILE A 146 0.41 -2.96 -0.81
C ILE A 146 0.88 -2.68 0.62
N ASP A 147 2.18 -2.70 0.90
CA ASP A 147 2.69 -2.37 2.24
C ASP A 147 2.46 -0.90 2.56
N PRO A 148 1.69 -0.57 3.63
CA PRO A 148 1.35 0.80 3.96
C PRO A 148 2.57 1.66 4.26
N PHE A 149 3.54 1.13 5.01
CA PHE A 149 4.74 1.90 5.38
C PHE A 149 5.61 2.21 4.17
N CYS A 150 5.80 1.26 3.25
CA CYS A 150 6.54 1.51 2.00
C CYS A 150 5.87 2.59 1.14
N LEU A 151 4.54 2.54 0.99
CA LEU A 151 3.77 3.55 0.24
C LEU A 151 3.88 4.92 0.90
N PHE A 152 3.76 4.98 2.23
CA PHE A 152 3.94 6.21 3.02
C PHE A 152 5.36 6.76 2.88
N TYR A 153 6.38 5.90 3.01
CA TYR A 153 7.79 6.26 2.85
C TYR A 153 8.05 6.88 1.48
N PHE A 154 7.64 6.22 0.40
CA PHE A 154 7.86 6.74 -0.95
C PHE A 154 7.13 8.05 -1.22
N LYS A 155 5.98 8.24 -0.61
CA LYS A 155 5.19 9.47 -0.81
C LYS A 155 5.75 10.65 -0.03
N PHE A 156 6.11 10.46 1.24
CA PHE A 156 6.38 11.56 2.16
C PHE A 156 7.80 11.61 2.73
N MET A 157 8.53 10.50 2.77
CA MET A 157 9.85 10.44 3.38
C MET A 157 10.98 10.39 2.35
N HIS A 158 10.80 9.65 1.27
CA HIS A 158 11.80 9.47 0.23
C HIS A 158 12.18 10.81 -0.42
N ASN A 159 13.50 11.09 -0.48
CA ASN A 159 14.05 12.35 -1.04
C ASN A 159 13.67 13.65 -0.30
N LYS A 160 13.16 13.59 0.91
CA LYS A 160 12.97 14.77 1.76
C LYS A 160 14.29 15.07 2.48
N GLY A 161 15.08 16.00 1.93
CA GLY A 161 16.45 16.28 2.37
C GLY A 161 16.61 17.07 3.68
N ALA A 162 15.53 17.43 4.36
CA ALA A 162 15.58 18.15 5.63
C ALA A 162 14.44 17.72 6.55
N PHE A 163 14.76 17.50 7.82
CA PHE A 163 13.76 17.36 8.87
C PHE A 163 13.11 18.73 9.11
N LEU A 164 11.81 18.81 8.86
CA LEU A 164 11.05 20.04 8.98
C LEU A 164 10.16 19.97 10.23
N ASP A 165 10.25 20.96 11.08
CA ASP A 165 9.39 21.08 12.25
C ASP A 165 7.92 21.10 11.85
N ASN A 166 7.16 20.20 12.46
CA ASN A 166 5.72 20.04 12.22
C ASN A 166 5.34 19.77 10.75
N TYR A 167 6.25 19.16 9.97
CA TYR A 167 5.99 18.84 8.55
C TYR A 167 4.73 18.02 8.37
N TRP A 168 4.63 16.88 9.08
CA TRP A 168 3.49 15.98 8.95
C TRP A 168 2.18 16.61 9.43
N VAL A 169 2.21 17.30 10.55
CA VAL A 169 1.03 18.01 11.08
C VAL A 169 0.51 19.06 10.08
N LYS A 170 1.40 19.79 9.41
CA LYS A 170 1.02 20.75 8.37
C LYS A 170 0.55 20.05 7.08
N MET A 171 1.12 18.90 6.76
CA MET A 171 0.78 18.14 5.56
C MET A 171 -0.70 17.72 5.55
N GLN A 172 -1.27 17.42 6.70
CA GLN A 172 -2.66 16.97 6.84
C GLN A 172 -3.72 17.95 6.32
N THR A 173 -3.38 19.21 6.13
CA THR A 173 -4.29 20.24 5.59
C THR A 173 -4.11 20.48 4.08
N THR A 174 -3.37 19.63 3.39
CA THR A 174 -3.03 19.81 1.98
C THR A 174 -3.81 18.87 1.07
N ALA A 175 -4.07 19.29 -0.18
CA ALA A 175 -4.66 18.44 -1.20
C ALA A 175 -3.79 17.21 -1.52
N GLU A 176 -2.47 17.29 -1.29
CA GLU A 176 -1.56 16.16 -1.44
C GLU A 176 -1.87 15.05 -0.42
N TYR A 177 -2.16 15.42 0.82
CA TYR A 177 -2.58 14.50 1.88
C TYR A 177 -3.94 13.88 1.56
N GLU A 178 -4.93 14.68 1.17
CA GLU A 178 -6.28 14.19 0.81
C GLU A 178 -6.21 13.16 -0.32
N SER A 179 -5.43 13.45 -1.37
CA SER A 179 -5.22 12.50 -2.48
C SER A 179 -4.54 11.21 -2.03
N TRP A 180 -3.57 11.31 -1.12
CA TRP A 180 -2.92 10.13 -0.54
C TRP A 180 -3.88 9.32 0.32
N CYS A 181 -4.70 9.95 1.14
CA CYS A 181 -5.70 9.27 1.99
C CYS A 181 -6.62 8.38 1.17
N GLY A 182 -7.10 8.85 0.01
CA GLY A 182 -7.92 8.04 -0.88
C GLY A 182 -7.24 6.73 -1.27
N HIS A 183 -6.01 6.83 -1.80
CA HIS A 183 -5.26 5.64 -2.20
C HIS A 183 -4.83 4.74 -1.01
N ALA A 184 -4.40 5.35 0.09
CA ALA A 184 -4.03 4.59 1.29
C ALA A 184 -5.22 3.83 1.88
N PHE A 185 -6.42 4.43 1.85
CA PHE A 185 -7.65 3.77 2.31
C PHE A 185 -8.05 2.59 1.42
N GLU A 186 -7.83 2.66 0.10
CA GLU A 186 -7.99 1.50 -0.80
C GLU A 186 -7.11 0.32 -0.35
N ILE A 187 -5.86 0.60 0.03
CA ILE A 187 -4.94 -0.42 0.54
C ILE A 187 -5.44 -0.98 1.88
N VAL A 188 -5.96 -0.15 2.78
CA VAL A 188 -6.61 -0.62 4.03
C VAL A 188 -7.75 -1.58 3.71
N CYS A 189 -8.63 -1.24 2.75
CA CYS A 189 -9.72 -2.13 2.32
C CYS A 189 -9.19 -3.47 1.77
N LEU A 190 -8.11 -3.45 0.99
CA LEU A 190 -7.47 -4.67 0.49
C LEU A 190 -6.93 -5.56 1.62
N HIS A 191 -6.31 -4.98 2.62
CA HIS A 191 -5.83 -5.72 3.80
C HIS A 191 -6.96 -6.31 4.64
N HIS A 192 -8.18 -5.74 4.57
CA HIS A 192 -9.36 -6.15 5.33
C HIS A 192 -10.45 -6.78 4.47
N ILE A 193 -10.09 -7.28 3.29
CA ILE A 193 -11.07 -7.79 2.32
C ILE A 193 -11.92 -8.93 2.89
N ASN A 194 -11.34 -9.83 3.67
CA ASN A 194 -12.07 -10.94 4.27
C ASN A 194 -13.08 -10.46 5.33
N GLU A 195 -12.73 -9.44 6.09
CA GLU A 195 -13.63 -8.79 7.06
C GLU A 195 -14.78 -8.09 6.35
N ILE A 196 -14.51 -7.41 5.24
CA ILE A 196 -15.52 -6.75 4.40
C ILE A 196 -16.48 -7.79 3.78
N ILE A 197 -15.95 -8.86 3.21
CA ILE A 197 -16.75 -9.96 2.62
C ILE A 197 -17.70 -10.56 3.65
N ARG A 198 -17.20 -10.84 4.88
CA ARG A 198 -18.04 -11.36 5.98
C ARG A 198 -19.10 -10.35 6.41
N ALA A 199 -18.74 -9.07 6.53
CA ALA A 199 -19.68 -8.01 6.92
C ALA A 199 -20.81 -7.81 5.88
N LEU A 200 -20.50 -8.07 4.59
CA LEU A 200 -21.48 -8.04 3.50
C LEU A 200 -22.32 -9.34 3.40
N GLY A 201 -21.97 -10.40 4.14
CA GLY A 201 -22.67 -11.68 4.11
C GLY A 201 -22.52 -12.46 2.79
N ILE A 202 -21.41 -12.24 2.07
CA ILE A 202 -21.10 -12.90 0.78
C ILE A 202 -19.94 -13.89 0.88
N ASP A 203 -19.56 -14.28 2.07
CA ASP A 203 -18.45 -15.19 2.37
C ASP A 203 -18.62 -16.64 1.88
N GLY A 204 -19.85 -17.01 1.50
CA GLY A 204 -20.14 -18.31 0.88
C GLY A 204 -19.82 -18.41 -0.62
N SER A 205 -19.46 -17.32 -1.27
CA SER A 205 -19.13 -17.26 -2.69
C SER A 205 -17.60 -17.35 -2.90
N ILE A 206 -17.16 -17.85 -4.06
CA ILE A 206 -15.75 -17.78 -4.45
C ILE A 206 -15.48 -16.32 -4.86
N ASN A 207 -14.96 -15.56 -3.92
CA ASN A 207 -14.71 -14.13 -4.12
C ASN A 207 -13.22 -13.88 -4.37
N THR A 208 -12.91 -13.36 -5.55
CA THR A 208 -11.54 -12.95 -5.89
C THR A 208 -11.46 -11.43 -5.95
N PRO A 209 -10.78 -10.80 -4.98
CA PRO A 209 -10.62 -9.34 -4.99
C PRO A 209 -9.71 -8.95 -6.16
N CYS A 210 -10.26 -8.20 -7.09
CA CYS A 210 -9.56 -7.72 -8.28
C CYS A 210 -9.88 -6.25 -8.54
N SER A 211 -9.30 -5.67 -9.58
CA SER A 211 -9.67 -4.36 -10.09
C SER A 211 -10.28 -4.50 -11.47
N TRP A 212 -11.07 -3.52 -11.85
CA TRP A 212 -11.57 -3.38 -13.22
C TRP A 212 -11.26 -2.00 -13.74
N SER A 213 -10.95 -1.89 -15.03
CA SER A 213 -10.80 -0.58 -15.65
C SER A 213 -11.16 -0.64 -17.13
N TYR A 214 -11.83 0.40 -17.57
CA TYR A 214 -12.07 0.68 -18.97
C TYR A 214 -11.21 1.85 -19.41
N ARG A 215 -10.53 1.67 -20.55
CA ARG A 215 -9.83 2.76 -21.27
C ARG A 215 -10.35 2.79 -22.70
N PRO A 216 -10.88 3.93 -23.15
CA PRO A 216 -11.33 4.05 -24.54
C PRO A 216 -10.16 3.78 -25.49
N THR A 217 -10.44 3.04 -26.56
CA THR A 217 -9.46 2.81 -27.62
C THR A 217 -9.33 4.06 -28.49
N ALA A 218 -8.21 4.19 -29.24
CA ALA A 218 -8.04 5.29 -30.19
C ALA A 218 -9.21 5.38 -31.20
N LYS A 219 -9.81 4.24 -31.57
CA LYS A 219 -10.98 4.19 -32.45
C LYS A 219 -12.20 4.82 -31.82
N VAL A 220 -12.48 4.52 -30.53
CA VAL A 220 -13.61 5.11 -29.79
C VAL A 220 -13.39 6.60 -29.55
N MET A 221 -12.15 7.02 -29.29
CA MET A 221 -11.82 8.44 -29.12
C MET A 221 -11.96 9.25 -30.43
N ALA A 222 -11.74 8.63 -31.56
CA ALA A 222 -11.85 9.27 -32.89
C ALA A 222 -13.26 9.19 -33.48
N ASP A 223 -14.17 8.45 -32.89
CA ASP A 223 -15.53 8.30 -33.34
C ASP A 223 -16.39 9.45 -32.78
N GLU A 224 -16.81 10.36 -33.68
CA GLU A 224 -17.62 11.52 -33.31
C GLU A 224 -19.04 11.15 -32.83
N GLU A 225 -19.55 9.99 -33.28
CA GLU A 225 -20.88 9.48 -32.91
C GLU A 225 -20.83 8.61 -31.63
N ALA A 226 -19.65 8.26 -31.11
CA ALA A 226 -19.53 7.48 -29.89
C ALA A 226 -20.07 8.27 -28.69
N ASP A 227 -20.78 7.55 -27.81
CA ASP A 227 -21.28 8.08 -26.54
C ASP A 227 -20.15 8.70 -25.73
N GLU A 228 -20.38 9.91 -25.20
CA GLU A 228 -19.41 10.63 -24.38
C GLU A 228 -18.96 9.81 -23.15
N ASP A 229 -19.85 8.97 -22.58
CA ASP A 229 -19.47 8.08 -21.48
C ASP A 229 -18.52 6.96 -21.91
N LEU A 230 -18.58 6.52 -23.17
CA LEU A 230 -17.62 5.58 -23.75
C LEU A 230 -16.24 6.23 -24.03
N LYS A 231 -16.19 7.55 -24.20
CA LYS A 231 -14.94 8.30 -24.36
C LYS A 231 -14.24 8.57 -23.03
N ARG A 232 -14.95 8.38 -21.88
CA ARG A 232 -14.39 8.54 -20.55
C ARG A 232 -13.81 7.23 -20.05
N GLY A 233 -12.59 7.27 -19.53
CA GLY A 233 -12.01 6.15 -18.81
C GLY A 233 -12.69 5.97 -17.44
N THR A 234 -12.93 4.72 -17.05
CA THR A 234 -13.56 4.37 -15.76
C THR A 234 -12.73 3.31 -15.03
N GLN A 235 -12.73 3.36 -13.73
CA GLN A 235 -11.99 2.43 -12.87
C GLN A 235 -12.81 2.01 -11.67
N ILE A 236 -12.67 0.74 -11.29
CA ILE A 236 -13.11 0.17 -10.01
C ILE A 236 -11.87 -0.43 -9.36
N ASP A 237 -11.44 0.11 -8.22
CA ASP A 237 -10.18 -0.27 -7.58
C ASP A 237 -10.31 -1.57 -6.80
N LEU A 238 -11.49 -1.83 -6.24
CA LEU A 238 -11.82 -3.07 -5.57
C LEU A 238 -13.15 -3.62 -6.11
N LEU A 239 -13.07 -4.70 -6.87
CA LEU A 239 -14.19 -5.50 -7.34
C LEU A 239 -14.10 -6.86 -6.66
N ILE A 240 -15.22 -7.33 -6.12
CA ILE A 240 -15.39 -8.66 -5.54
C ILE A 240 -16.29 -9.44 -6.48
N ASP A 241 -15.73 -10.48 -7.15
CA ASP A 241 -16.41 -11.32 -8.13
C ASP A 241 -16.64 -12.74 -7.59
#